data_3f269b6296a90bd4b209b41abaf14db1
#
_entry.id   3f269b6296a90bd4b209b41abaf14db1
#
_cell.length_a   1.000
_cell.length_b   1.000
_cell.length_c   1.000
_cell.angle_alpha   90.00
_cell.angle_beta   90.00
_cell.angle_gamma   90.00
#
_symmetry.space_group_name_H-M   'P 1'
#
loop_
_entity.id
_entity.type
_entity.pdbx_description
1 polymer ?
#
loop_
_entity_poly.entity_id
_entity_poly.type
_entity_poly.pdbx_seq_one_letter_code
_entity_poly.pdbx_strand_id
1 'polypeptide(L)'
;IIKKKQSKLEFALITNLETSESEIFEQGSTISKNFQKHEDKISDFYKKKKNGIIDGTNIFVETFFQPIKVIIVGAVHIAQYLVSFAKSLNFEIIIIDPRGYFASHQRFPNVNIINKWPQKALEEIKPGSNTAMIALTHDPKIDDPALQYALKNNFFYIGALGSKKTHSNRCSRL
;
A
#
# COMPACT_ATOMS: atom_id res chain seq x y z
N ILE A 1 -8.41 17.46 10.42
CA ILE A 1 -7.59 16.25 10.60
C ILE A 1 -8.48 15.02 10.62
N ILE A 2 -9.44 14.89 11.55
CA ILE A 2 -10.30 13.70 11.69
C ILE A 2 -11.02 13.37 10.37
N LYS A 3 -11.68 14.34 9.74
CA LYS A 3 -12.36 14.14 8.44
C LYS A 3 -11.39 13.67 7.35
N LYS A 4 -10.16 14.19 7.27
CA LYS A 4 -9.16 13.79 6.28
C LYS A 4 -8.59 12.39 6.55
N LYS A 5 -8.38 12.02 7.81
CA LYS A 5 -8.03 10.63 8.18
C LYS A 5 -9.13 9.64 7.78
N GLN A 6 -10.39 10.00 8.00
CA GLN A 6 -11.55 9.17 7.61
C GLN A 6 -11.73 9.05 6.10
N SER A 7 -11.43 10.11 5.34
CA SER A 7 -11.48 10.10 3.86
C SER A 7 -10.28 9.43 3.19
N LYS A 8 -9.35 8.88 3.98
CA LYS A 8 -8.13 8.21 3.48
C LYS A 8 -7.26 9.10 2.59
N LEU A 9 -7.26 10.40 2.80
CA LEU A 9 -6.38 11.34 2.10
C LEU A 9 -5.00 11.34 2.76
N GLU A 10 -3.96 11.43 1.93
CA GLU A 10 -2.58 11.59 2.37
C GLU A 10 -2.30 13.09 2.57
N PHE A 11 -1.75 13.45 3.72
CA PHE A 11 -1.43 14.85 4.06
C PHE A 11 -0.34 14.92 5.13
N ALA A 12 0.26 16.09 5.30
CA ALA A 12 1.05 16.40 6.48
C ALA A 12 0.37 17.49 7.32
N LEU A 13 0.50 17.38 8.62
CA LEU A 13 0.19 18.47 9.56
C LEU A 13 1.51 19.17 9.89
N ILE A 14 1.56 20.45 9.63
CA ILE A 14 2.69 21.31 9.95
C ILE A 14 2.31 22.12 11.18
N THR A 15 3.14 22.10 12.20
CA THR A 15 2.88 22.84 13.44
C THR A 15 4.10 23.65 13.85
N ASN A 16 3.94 24.93 14.03
CA ASN A 16 4.93 25.76 14.71
C ASN A 16 4.78 25.54 16.22
N LEU A 17 5.78 24.94 16.84
CA LEU A 17 5.74 24.57 18.28
C LEU A 17 5.83 25.79 19.22
N GLU A 18 6.26 26.93 18.71
CA GLU A 18 6.36 28.18 19.49
C GLU A 18 5.04 28.96 19.48
N THR A 19 4.43 29.10 18.29
CA THR A 19 3.18 29.88 18.13
C THR A 19 1.94 29.03 18.21
N SER A 20 2.05 27.69 18.20
CA SER A 20 0.94 26.74 18.11
C SER A 20 0.12 26.84 16.82
N GLU A 21 0.56 27.61 15.84
CA GLU A 21 -0.09 27.66 14.53
C GLU A 21 0.10 26.33 13.80
N SER A 22 -0.98 25.87 13.18
CA SER A 22 -0.93 24.59 12.43
C SER A 22 -1.63 24.73 11.09
N GLU A 23 -1.08 24.05 10.08
CA GLU A 23 -1.61 24.01 8.72
C GLU A 23 -1.52 22.60 8.14
N ILE A 24 -2.43 22.28 7.22
CA ILE A 24 -2.41 20.99 6.49
C ILE A 24 -1.75 21.22 5.15
N PHE A 25 -0.73 20.40 4.87
CA PHE A 25 -0.05 20.33 3.59
C PHE A 25 -0.49 19.09 2.81
N GLU A 26 -0.85 19.28 1.55
CA GLU A 26 -1.11 18.23 0.57
C GLU A 26 -0.19 18.43 -0.62
N GLN A 27 0.15 17.38 -1.33
CA GLN A 27 1.00 17.49 -2.51
C GLN A 27 0.35 18.41 -3.56
N GLY A 28 1.05 19.47 -3.94
CA GLY A 28 0.54 20.47 -4.90
C GLY A 28 -0.35 21.55 -4.30
N SER A 29 -0.57 21.55 -2.96
CA SER A 29 -1.25 22.66 -2.29
C SER A 29 -0.31 23.84 -2.05
N THR A 30 -0.87 25.04 -2.00
CA THR A 30 -0.13 26.25 -1.62
C THR A 30 -0.02 26.31 -0.08
N ILE A 31 1.14 26.64 0.42
CA ILE A 31 1.39 26.82 1.86
C ILE A 31 1.24 28.30 2.21
N SER A 32 0.72 28.61 3.40
CA SER A 32 0.59 29.97 3.90
C SER A 32 1.96 30.65 4.06
N LYS A 33 1.96 31.97 4.06
CA LYS A 33 3.19 32.80 4.21
C LYS A 33 4.04 32.44 5.43
N ASN A 34 3.39 31.96 6.50
CA ASN A 34 4.07 31.61 7.76
C ASN A 34 4.99 30.37 7.60
N PHE A 35 4.66 29.45 6.70
CA PHE A 35 5.44 28.23 6.46
C PHE A 35 6.17 28.24 5.11
N GLN A 36 5.88 29.22 4.23
CA GLN A 36 6.38 29.26 2.86
C GLN A 36 7.93 29.22 2.75
N LYS A 37 8.65 29.81 3.72
CA LYS A 37 10.13 29.76 3.76
C LYS A 37 10.66 28.32 3.90
N HIS A 38 9.84 27.40 4.34
CA HIS A 38 10.24 26.01 4.65
C HIS A 38 9.54 25.00 3.74
N GLU A 39 8.88 25.46 2.67
CA GLU A 39 8.08 24.63 1.77
C GLU A 39 8.89 23.45 1.19
N ASP A 40 10.11 23.68 0.74
CA ASP A 40 10.98 22.61 0.19
C ASP A 40 11.27 21.52 1.24
N LYS A 41 11.58 21.92 2.47
CA LYS A 41 11.86 20.99 3.57
C LYS A 41 10.59 20.23 3.98
N ILE A 42 9.46 20.91 4.05
CA ILE A 42 8.15 20.31 4.33
C ILE A 42 7.80 19.27 3.25
N SER A 43 7.98 19.64 1.98
CA SER A 43 7.77 18.74 0.84
C SER A 43 8.70 17.51 0.90
N ASP A 44 9.97 17.71 1.32
CA ASP A 44 10.92 16.59 1.50
C ASP A 44 10.50 15.65 2.63
N PHE A 45 10.02 16.16 3.78
CA PHE A 45 9.47 15.36 4.86
C PHE A 45 8.25 14.55 4.39
N TYR A 46 7.34 15.22 3.67
CA TYR A 46 6.15 14.57 3.10
C TYR A 46 6.52 13.44 2.13
N LYS A 47 7.40 13.71 1.15
CA LYS A 47 7.84 12.72 0.17
C LYS A 47 8.57 11.52 0.81
N LYS A 48 9.37 11.78 1.83
CA LYS A 48 10.10 10.74 2.57
C LYS A 48 9.25 10.05 3.64
N LYS A 49 8.00 10.46 3.82
CA LYS A 49 7.10 9.95 4.86
C LYS A 49 7.72 10.05 6.26
N LYS A 50 8.43 11.13 6.54
CA LYS A 50 9.11 11.38 7.80
C LYS A 50 8.28 12.26 8.72
N ASN A 51 8.36 11.98 10.02
CA ASN A 51 7.86 12.85 11.08
C ASN A 51 9.06 13.46 11.84
N GLY A 52 8.93 14.69 12.26
CA GLY A 52 9.97 15.34 13.06
C GLY A 52 10.01 16.85 12.90
N ILE A 53 10.98 17.46 13.60
CA ILE A 53 11.25 18.89 13.54
C ILE A 53 12.18 19.18 12.36
N ILE A 54 11.90 20.23 11.62
CA ILE A 54 12.78 20.72 10.56
C ILE A 54 14.02 21.34 11.20
N ASP A 55 15.21 20.86 10.83
CA ASP A 55 16.48 21.32 11.39
C ASP A 55 16.64 22.85 11.36
N GLY A 56 16.98 23.40 12.53
CA GLY A 56 17.15 24.85 12.73
C GLY A 56 15.85 25.64 12.83
N THR A 57 14.72 24.99 13.11
CA THR A 57 13.41 25.63 13.27
C THR A 57 12.61 25.02 14.41
N ASN A 58 11.48 25.67 14.78
CA ASN A 58 10.47 25.15 15.70
C ASN A 58 9.27 24.53 14.94
N ILE A 59 9.47 24.11 13.68
CA ILE A 59 8.39 23.56 12.84
C ILE A 59 8.43 22.05 12.92
N PHE A 60 7.38 21.45 13.45
CA PHE A 60 7.13 20.01 13.46
C PHE A 60 6.27 19.61 12.27
N VAL A 61 6.69 18.57 11.55
CA VAL A 61 5.93 17.99 10.45
C VAL A 61 5.49 16.58 10.85
N GLU A 62 4.19 16.34 10.83
CA GLU A 62 3.59 15.02 11.05
C GLU A 62 2.88 14.57 9.78
N THR A 63 3.35 13.47 9.20
CA THR A 63 2.83 12.95 7.93
C THR A 63 1.81 11.83 8.16
N PHE A 64 0.73 11.88 7.40
CA PHE A 64 -0.36 10.91 7.45
C PHE A 64 -0.52 10.24 6.09
N PHE A 65 -0.19 8.96 6.02
CA PHE A 65 -0.31 8.14 4.83
C PHE A 65 -1.25 6.98 5.07
N GLN A 66 -1.82 6.47 3.99
CA GLN A 66 -2.56 5.24 4.08
C GLN A 66 -1.61 4.07 4.40
N PRO A 67 -2.05 3.08 5.18
CA PRO A 67 -1.27 1.88 5.38
C PRO A 67 -1.00 1.21 4.04
N ILE A 68 0.18 0.63 3.89
CA ILE A 68 0.54 -0.18 2.73
C ILE A 68 -0.45 -1.35 2.67
N LYS A 69 -1.03 -1.54 1.49
CA LYS A 69 -1.89 -2.67 1.20
C LYS A 69 -1.10 -3.76 0.49
N VAL A 70 -1.20 -4.99 0.98
CA VAL A 70 -0.57 -6.16 0.36
C VAL A 70 -1.67 -7.11 -0.12
N ILE A 71 -1.80 -7.25 -1.42
CA ILE A 71 -2.70 -8.22 -2.05
C ILE A 71 -1.91 -9.47 -2.37
N ILE A 72 -2.29 -10.58 -1.75
CA ILE A 72 -1.70 -11.89 -1.95
C ILE A 72 -2.65 -12.71 -2.81
N VAL A 73 -2.22 -13.06 -4.01
CA VAL A 73 -2.95 -13.95 -4.91
C VAL A 73 -2.45 -15.37 -4.70
N GLY A 74 -3.31 -16.19 -4.09
CA GLY A 74 -2.99 -17.55 -3.71
C GLY A 74 -2.83 -17.78 -2.21
N ALA A 75 -3.81 -18.49 -1.63
CA ALA A 75 -3.83 -18.88 -0.23
C ALA A 75 -2.98 -20.13 0.04
N VAL A 76 -1.79 -20.23 -0.55
CA VAL A 76 -0.86 -21.35 -0.40
C VAL A 76 -0.14 -21.32 0.94
N HIS A 77 0.68 -22.35 1.23
CA HIS A 77 1.32 -22.45 2.55
C HIS A 77 2.22 -21.25 2.88
N ILE A 78 3.05 -20.80 1.94
CA ILE A 78 3.95 -19.66 2.13
C ILE A 78 3.21 -18.35 2.43
N ALA A 79 1.96 -18.22 1.96
CA ALA A 79 1.13 -17.04 2.24
C ALA A 79 0.89 -16.84 3.74
N GLN A 80 0.83 -17.91 4.54
CA GLN A 80 0.63 -17.81 5.99
C GLN A 80 1.80 -17.08 6.68
N TYR A 81 3.02 -17.38 6.29
CA TYR A 81 4.22 -16.71 6.81
C TYR A 81 4.28 -15.25 6.34
N LEU A 82 4.01 -15.02 5.05
CA LEU A 82 3.98 -13.66 4.51
C LEU A 82 2.95 -12.79 5.21
N VAL A 83 1.76 -13.32 5.49
CA VAL A 83 0.71 -12.65 6.29
C VAL A 83 1.21 -12.30 7.67
N SER A 84 1.91 -13.22 8.34
CA SER A 84 2.47 -12.97 9.68
C SER A 84 3.46 -11.81 9.67
N PHE A 85 4.40 -11.79 8.73
CA PHE A 85 5.35 -10.69 8.56
C PHE A 85 4.66 -9.37 8.21
N ALA A 86 3.74 -9.37 7.26
CA ALA A 86 3.04 -8.15 6.84
C ALA A 86 2.18 -7.56 7.98
N LYS A 87 1.57 -8.41 8.83
CA LYS A 87 0.86 -7.97 10.05
C LYS A 87 1.78 -7.30 11.05
N SER A 88 2.99 -7.82 11.28
CA SER A 88 3.95 -7.20 12.21
C SER A 88 4.39 -5.81 11.76
N LEU A 89 4.26 -5.50 10.48
CA LEU A 89 4.52 -4.19 9.88
C LEU A 89 3.26 -3.31 9.76
N ASN A 90 2.13 -3.73 10.33
CA ASN A 90 0.84 -3.04 10.26
C ASN A 90 0.34 -2.80 8.81
N PHE A 91 0.64 -3.70 7.88
CA PHE A 91 0.11 -3.63 6.52
C PHE A 91 -1.34 -4.13 6.48
N GLU A 92 -2.16 -3.52 5.63
CA GLU A 92 -3.49 -4.02 5.27
C GLU A 92 -3.33 -5.22 4.33
N ILE A 93 -3.86 -6.39 4.71
CA ILE A 93 -3.67 -7.62 3.94
C ILE A 93 -4.98 -8.09 3.37
N ILE A 94 -4.96 -8.40 2.06
CA ILE A 94 -6.06 -9.03 1.34
C ILE A 94 -5.54 -10.30 0.67
N ILE A 95 -6.21 -11.42 0.90
CA ILE A 95 -5.94 -12.68 0.20
C ILE A 95 -7.01 -12.89 -0.86
N ILE A 96 -6.57 -13.18 -2.09
CA ILE A 96 -7.45 -13.54 -3.20
C ILE A 96 -7.10 -14.97 -3.63
N ASP A 97 -8.06 -15.89 -3.53
CA ASP A 97 -7.93 -17.24 -4.08
C ASP A 97 -9.32 -17.79 -4.40
N PRO A 98 -9.60 -18.18 -5.65
CA PRO A 98 -10.90 -18.73 -6.03
C PRO A 98 -11.18 -20.09 -5.40
N ARG A 99 -10.16 -20.76 -4.87
CA ARG A 99 -10.25 -22.08 -4.25
C ARG A 99 -10.55 -21.94 -2.75
N GLY A 100 -11.81 -21.86 -2.39
CA GLY A 100 -12.28 -21.58 -1.01
C GLY A 100 -11.71 -22.51 0.07
N TYR A 101 -11.34 -23.75 -0.27
CA TYR A 101 -10.68 -24.66 0.68
C TYR A 101 -9.33 -24.13 1.18
N PHE A 102 -8.54 -23.50 0.31
CA PHE A 102 -7.25 -22.93 0.71
C PHE A 102 -7.43 -21.59 1.43
N ALA A 103 -8.36 -20.75 1.00
CA ALA A 103 -8.62 -19.41 1.51
C ALA A 103 -9.70 -19.45 2.59
N SER A 104 -9.33 -19.95 3.77
CA SER A 104 -10.23 -20.07 4.91
C SER A 104 -9.79 -19.22 6.09
N HIS A 105 -10.74 -18.71 6.89
CA HIS A 105 -10.45 -17.96 8.11
C HIS A 105 -9.71 -18.76 9.18
N GLN A 106 -9.83 -20.10 9.14
CA GLN A 106 -9.04 -20.96 10.02
C GLN A 106 -7.55 -20.87 9.73
N ARG A 107 -7.17 -20.79 8.45
CA ARG A 107 -5.77 -20.66 8.01
C ARG A 107 -5.25 -19.24 8.07
N PHE A 108 -6.12 -18.25 7.90
CA PHE A 108 -5.80 -16.83 7.85
C PHE A 108 -6.72 -16.04 8.79
N PRO A 109 -6.56 -16.19 10.12
CA PRO A 109 -7.40 -15.48 11.07
C PRO A 109 -7.19 -13.96 10.98
N ASN A 110 -8.30 -13.22 11.05
CA ASN A 110 -8.29 -11.74 11.00
C ASN A 110 -7.61 -11.18 9.74
N VAL A 111 -7.83 -11.80 8.58
CA VAL A 111 -7.39 -11.31 7.26
C VAL A 111 -8.61 -11.19 6.37
N ASN A 112 -8.63 -10.17 5.52
CA ASN A 112 -9.66 -10.04 4.49
C ASN A 112 -9.40 -11.09 3.40
N ILE A 113 -10.37 -12.01 3.21
CA ILE A 113 -10.28 -13.10 2.23
C ILE A 113 -11.36 -12.90 1.18
N ILE A 114 -10.97 -12.94 -0.09
CA ILE A 114 -11.87 -12.82 -1.23
C ILE A 114 -11.79 -14.09 -2.06
N ASN A 115 -12.82 -14.94 -1.96
CA ASN A 115 -12.92 -16.19 -2.70
C ASN A 115 -13.50 -15.96 -4.11
N LYS A 116 -12.79 -15.19 -4.91
CA LYS A 116 -13.13 -14.84 -6.29
C LYS A 116 -11.92 -15.00 -7.20
N TRP A 117 -12.18 -15.09 -8.50
CA TRP A 117 -11.12 -14.98 -9.49
C TRP A 117 -10.42 -13.63 -9.38
N PRO A 118 -9.07 -13.58 -9.50
CA PRO A 118 -8.30 -12.36 -9.22
C PRO A 118 -8.75 -11.14 -10.01
N GLN A 119 -9.08 -11.31 -11.28
CA GLN A 119 -9.54 -10.20 -12.11
C GLN A 119 -10.78 -9.51 -11.52
N LYS A 120 -11.82 -10.30 -11.17
CA LYS A 120 -13.05 -9.75 -10.57
C LYS A 120 -12.79 -9.14 -9.20
N ALA A 121 -11.96 -9.79 -8.38
CA ALA A 121 -11.61 -9.28 -7.06
C ALA A 121 -10.86 -7.95 -7.15
N LEU A 122 -9.89 -7.83 -8.05
CA LEU A 122 -9.07 -6.62 -8.22
C LEU A 122 -9.91 -5.45 -8.78
N GLU A 123 -10.86 -5.70 -9.67
CA GLU A 123 -11.81 -4.69 -10.16
C GLU A 123 -12.69 -4.13 -9.04
N GLU A 124 -13.10 -4.96 -8.07
CA GLU A 124 -13.88 -4.54 -6.90
C GLU A 124 -13.04 -3.79 -5.87
N ILE A 125 -11.80 -4.23 -5.61
CA ILE A 125 -10.89 -3.61 -4.63
C ILE A 125 -10.42 -2.23 -5.10
N LYS A 126 -10.23 -2.04 -6.41
CA LYS A 126 -9.65 -0.83 -7.02
C LYS A 126 -8.35 -0.41 -6.31
N PRO A 127 -7.31 -1.25 -6.38
CA PRO A 127 -6.05 -0.97 -5.71
C PRO A 127 -5.39 0.31 -6.24
N GLY A 128 -4.69 1.02 -5.37
CA GLY A 128 -4.00 2.27 -5.68
C GLY A 128 -2.48 2.16 -5.55
N SER A 129 -1.79 3.28 -5.67
CA SER A 129 -0.33 3.41 -5.63
C SER A 129 0.33 3.00 -4.31
N ASN A 130 -0.44 2.80 -3.24
CA ASN A 130 0.04 2.26 -1.96
C ASN A 130 -0.10 0.73 -1.86
N THR A 131 -0.35 0.04 -2.99
CA THR A 131 -0.64 -1.38 -3.02
C THR A 131 0.52 -2.18 -3.62
N ALA A 132 0.95 -3.24 -2.91
CA ALA A 132 1.79 -4.30 -3.42
C ALA A 132 0.94 -5.50 -3.81
N MET A 133 1.28 -6.20 -4.89
CA MET A 133 0.66 -7.47 -5.26
C MET A 133 1.70 -8.57 -5.35
N ILE A 134 1.36 -9.75 -4.81
CA ILE A 134 2.23 -10.92 -4.78
C ILE A 134 1.45 -12.14 -5.25
N ALA A 135 1.86 -12.74 -6.38
CA ALA A 135 1.28 -13.96 -6.94
C ALA A 135 2.08 -15.19 -6.50
N LEU A 136 1.41 -16.15 -5.86
CA LEU A 136 2.03 -17.29 -5.18
C LEU A 136 1.53 -18.66 -5.63
N THR A 137 0.52 -18.74 -6.54
CA THR A 137 -0.14 -20.01 -6.81
C THR A 137 0.65 -20.94 -7.71
N HIS A 138 1.50 -20.41 -8.56
CA HIS A 138 2.14 -21.09 -9.71
C HIS A 138 1.16 -21.57 -10.79
N ASP A 139 -0.15 -21.38 -10.61
CA ASP A 139 -1.16 -21.70 -11.60
C ASP A 139 -1.36 -20.51 -12.55
N PRO A 140 -1.02 -20.63 -13.84
CA PRO A 140 -1.18 -19.56 -14.81
C PRO A 140 -2.63 -19.03 -14.90
N LYS A 141 -3.63 -19.88 -14.66
CA LYS A 141 -5.03 -19.49 -14.71
C LYS A 141 -5.40 -18.48 -13.61
N ILE A 142 -4.66 -18.51 -12.50
CA ILE A 142 -4.87 -17.61 -11.35
C ILE A 142 -3.85 -16.46 -11.40
N ASP A 143 -2.56 -16.78 -11.56
CA ASP A 143 -1.48 -15.79 -11.50
C ASP A 143 -1.48 -14.83 -12.70
N ASP A 144 -1.65 -15.34 -13.93
CA ASP A 144 -1.51 -14.51 -15.14
C ASP A 144 -2.58 -13.39 -15.21
N PRO A 145 -3.89 -13.63 -14.97
CA PRO A 145 -4.88 -12.54 -14.94
C PRO A 145 -4.62 -11.49 -13.86
N ALA A 146 -4.12 -11.91 -12.69
CA ALA A 146 -3.74 -10.99 -11.62
C ALA A 146 -2.57 -10.10 -12.04
N LEU A 147 -1.52 -10.71 -12.62
CA LEU A 147 -0.34 -10.00 -13.09
C LEU A 147 -0.66 -9.06 -14.25
N GLN A 148 -1.48 -9.49 -15.22
CA GLN A 148 -1.96 -8.63 -16.31
C GLN A 148 -2.72 -7.41 -15.79
N TYR A 149 -3.56 -7.60 -14.78
CA TYR A 149 -4.25 -6.48 -14.14
C TYR A 149 -3.26 -5.54 -13.45
N ALA A 150 -2.33 -6.08 -12.67
CA ALA A 150 -1.39 -5.27 -11.92
C ALA A 150 -0.42 -4.48 -12.82
N LEU A 151 0.05 -5.07 -13.91
CA LEU A 151 0.94 -4.41 -14.89
C LEU A 151 0.26 -3.22 -15.62
N LYS A 152 -1.08 -3.25 -15.72
CA LYS A 152 -1.88 -2.17 -16.33
C LYS A 152 -2.33 -1.09 -15.33
N ASN A 153 -2.10 -1.32 -14.03
CA ASN A 153 -2.58 -0.46 -12.97
C ASN A 153 -1.41 0.01 -12.08
N ASN A 154 -1.68 1.00 -11.23
CA ASN A 154 -0.66 1.68 -10.45
C ASN A 154 -0.36 0.95 -9.13
N PHE A 155 0.39 -0.15 -9.19
CA PHE A 155 0.96 -0.83 -8.03
C PHE A 155 2.40 -0.37 -7.82
N PHE A 156 2.84 -0.13 -6.58
CA PHE A 156 4.25 0.21 -6.34
C PHE A 156 5.17 -1.03 -6.36
N TYR A 157 4.62 -2.21 -6.16
CA TYR A 157 5.37 -3.47 -6.21
C TYR A 157 4.50 -4.59 -6.78
N ILE A 158 5.08 -5.38 -7.68
CA ILE A 158 4.47 -6.58 -8.25
C ILE A 158 5.50 -7.71 -8.14
N GLY A 159 5.17 -8.72 -7.34
CA GLY A 159 6.00 -9.90 -7.14
C GLY A 159 5.30 -11.18 -7.63
N ALA A 160 6.06 -12.09 -8.19
CA ALA A 160 5.53 -13.39 -8.59
C ALA A 160 6.53 -14.49 -8.27
N LEU A 161 6.11 -15.44 -7.45
CA LEU A 161 6.93 -16.57 -7.08
C LEU A 161 7.10 -17.53 -8.27
N GLY A 162 8.31 -18.07 -8.44
CA GLY A 162 8.59 -19.06 -9.46
C GLY A 162 10.08 -19.28 -9.73
N SER A 163 10.41 -20.41 -10.33
CA SER A 163 11.76 -20.68 -10.84
C SER A 163 12.08 -19.77 -12.04
N LYS A 164 13.35 -19.68 -12.44
CA LYS A 164 13.76 -18.99 -13.66
C LYS A 164 12.98 -19.45 -14.89
N LYS A 165 12.77 -20.78 -15.03
CA LYS A 165 11.97 -21.36 -16.11
C LYS A 165 10.51 -20.92 -16.06
N THR A 166 9.90 -20.95 -14.87
CA THR A 166 8.51 -20.48 -14.66
C THR A 166 8.38 -19.00 -15.01
N HIS A 167 9.35 -18.17 -14.62
CA HIS A 167 9.37 -16.75 -14.93
C HIS A 167 9.49 -16.51 -16.45
N SER A 168 10.42 -17.16 -17.14
CA SER A 168 10.57 -17.05 -18.59
C SER A 168 9.27 -17.41 -19.33
N ASN A 169 8.67 -18.55 -18.98
CA ASN A 169 7.39 -18.96 -19.58
C ASN A 169 6.25 -17.98 -19.28
N ARG A 170 6.25 -17.36 -18.09
CA ARG A 170 5.28 -16.33 -17.71
C ARG A 170 5.45 -15.07 -18.56
N CYS A 171 6.68 -14.58 -18.74
CA CYS A 171 6.94 -13.41 -19.58
C CYS A 171 6.49 -13.60 -21.04
N SER A 172 6.49 -14.84 -21.53
CA SER A 172 6.00 -15.14 -22.89
C SER A 172 4.48 -15.16 -23.00
N ARG A 173 3.74 -15.19 -21.86
CA ARG A 173 2.26 -15.21 -21.83
C ARG A 173 1.65 -13.85 -21.44
N LEU A 174 2.40 -12.98 -20.74
CA LEU A 174 1.95 -11.65 -20.30
C LEU A 174 2.15 -10.59 -21.37
#